data_0da421868d597379a4d7bb5354f5dddb
#
_entry.id   0da421868d597379a4d7bb5354f5dddb
#
_cell.length_a   1.000
_cell.length_b   1.000
_cell.length_c   1.000
_cell.angle_alpha   90.00
_cell.angle_beta   90.00
_cell.angle_gamma   90.00
#
_symmetry.space_group_name_H-M   'P 1'
#
loop_
_entity.id
_entity.type
_entity.pdbx_description
1 polymer ?
#
loop_
_entity_poly.entity_id
_entity_poly.type
_entity_poly.pdbx_seq_one_letter_code
_entity_poly.pdbx_strand_id
1 'polypeptide(L)'
;MIAKSEEELKEKILKWKECMETKGMRANVRKTKVMISGAGEVEKTGKYPCGVCSKGVGANSITCTKCQAWIHKRCSGVKVSLASLKTPFVCKACLVGKRVNEVSKEFKVGEDVFERVGKFCYLGDMINANGGAESASVARGRCAWQKFRELSPILTAKHISLKLKGKVYDTCVRSAMLYGSETWAMKAEEEARFERTEMRMVRWMCEVSLREKKTSAELRARMGLKPVGEVVRGNRLRWFGHVLRKDPEDWVRKCMDYEADGKRPVGRPVKTWKDLAEKDMLARGLVREDAMDRVRWRAGVHGCKWPTLA
;
A
#
# COMPACT_ATOMS: atom_id res chain seq x y z
N MET A 1 -13.74 -3.16 -13.56
CA MET A 1 -13.84 -4.49 -14.21
C MET A 1 -12.60 -5.29 -13.89
N ILE A 2 -12.73 -6.61 -13.72
CA ILE A 2 -11.62 -7.53 -13.45
C ILE A 2 -11.71 -8.67 -14.49
N ALA A 3 -10.57 -9.11 -15.02
CA ALA A 3 -10.46 -10.20 -15.97
C ALA A 3 -9.20 -11.04 -15.70
N LYS A 4 -9.20 -12.29 -16.13
CA LYS A 4 -8.06 -13.22 -15.95
C LYS A 4 -7.04 -13.08 -17.09
N SER A 5 -7.45 -12.59 -18.27
CA SER A 5 -6.58 -12.34 -19.42
C SER A 5 -6.81 -10.96 -20.03
N GLU A 6 -5.89 -10.55 -20.90
CA GLU A 6 -6.00 -9.29 -21.65
C GLU A 6 -7.15 -9.31 -22.64
N GLU A 7 -7.37 -10.44 -23.29
CA GLU A 7 -8.44 -10.67 -24.25
C GLU A 7 -9.80 -10.59 -23.58
N GLU A 8 -9.99 -11.28 -22.46
CA GLU A 8 -11.21 -11.22 -21.65
C GLU A 8 -11.51 -9.79 -21.17
N LEU A 9 -10.47 -9.03 -20.81
CA LEU A 9 -10.64 -7.63 -20.40
C LEU A 9 -11.12 -6.77 -21.56
N LYS A 10 -10.57 -6.96 -22.76
CA LYS A 10 -10.99 -6.24 -23.98
C LYS A 10 -12.46 -6.50 -24.30
N GLU A 11 -12.89 -7.76 -24.27
CA GLU A 11 -14.29 -8.12 -24.49
C GLU A 11 -15.23 -7.49 -23.46
N LYS A 12 -14.85 -7.55 -22.17
CA LYS A 12 -15.63 -6.93 -21.09
C LYS A 12 -15.75 -5.41 -21.24
N ILE A 13 -14.67 -4.74 -21.67
CA ILE A 13 -14.68 -3.29 -21.90
C ILE A 13 -15.61 -2.95 -23.08
N LEU A 14 -15.57 -3.71 -24.17
CA LEU A 14 -16.43 -3.48 -25.32
C LEU A 14 -17.92 -3.65 -24.97
N LYS A 15 -18.28 -4.75 -24.31
CA LYS A 15 -19.66 -4.99 -23.84
C LYS A 15 -20.15 -3.90 -22.87
N TRP A 16 -19.29 -3.48 -21.97
CA TRP A 16 -19.61 -2.42 -21.01
C TRP A 16 -19.80 -1.08 -21.72
N LYS A 17 -18.94 -0.75 -22.68
CA LYS A 17 -19.03 0.48 -23.47
C LYS A 17 -20.35 0.50 -24.26
N GLU A 18 -20.68 -0.57 -24.96
CA GLU A 18 -21.94 -0.72 -25.69
C GLU A 18 -23.16 -0.52 -24.77
N CYS A 19 -23.17 -1.18 -23.60
CA CYS A 19 -24.25 -1.04 -22.62
C CYS A 19 -24.39 0.38 -22.06
N MET A 20 -23.29 1.13 -21.95
CA MET A 20 -23.31 2.53 -21.49
C MET A 20 -23.80 3.46 -22.60
N GLU A 21 -23.37 3.24 -23.83
CA GLU A 21 -23.72 4.06 -25.00
C GLU A 21 -25.21 3.93 -25.34
N THR A 22 -25.79 2.73 -25.22
CA THR A 22 -27.26 2.52 -25.37
C THR A 22 -28.09 3.33 -24.37
N LYS A 23 -27.49 3.70 -23.23
CA LYS A 23 -28.12 4.54 -22.20
C LYS A 23 -27.70 6.03 -22.29
N GLY A 24 -27.09 6.45 -23.39
CA GLY A 24 -26.67 7.83 -23.64
C GLY A 24 -25.42 8.25 -22.83
N MET A 25 -24.69 7.31 -22.20
CA MET A 25 -23.48 7.59 -21.42
C MET A 25 -22.23 7.22 -22.21
N ARG A 26 -21.16 8.01 -22.08
CA ARG A 26 -19.87 7.72 -22.71
C ARG A 26 -18.79 7.49 -21.69
N ALA A 27 -17.95 6.46 -21.92
CA ALA A 27 -16.77 6.22 -21.10
C ALA A 27 -15.72 7.32 -21.30
N ASN A 28 -15.20 7.87 -20.21
CA ASN A 28 -14.09 8.82 -20.30
C ASN A 28 -12.76 8.06 -20.40
N VAL A 29 -12.29 7.86 -21.64
CA VAL A 29 -11.05 7.12 -21.96
C VAL A 29 -9.83 7.72 -21.23
N ARG A 30 -9.71 9.05 -21.13
CA ARG A 30 -8.58 9.71 -20.45
C ARG A 30 -8.53 9.44 -18.95
N LYS A 31 -9.69 9.28 -18.30
CA LYS A 31 -9.81 8.97 -16.87
C LYS A 31 -9.81 7.47 -16.57
N THR A 32 -10.08 6.63 -17.56
CA THR A 32 -10.07 5.17 -17.41
C THR A 32 -8.65 4.66 -17.52
N LYS A 33 -8.23 3.86 -16.54
CA LYS A 33 -6.88 3.29 -16.48
C LYS A 33 -6.96 1.77 -16.48
N VAL A 34 -5.97 1.14 -17.10
CA VAL A 34 -5.81 -0.32 -17.10
C VAL A 34 -4.59 -0.69 -16.25
N MET A 35 -4.78 -1.62 -15.34
CA MET A 35 -3.71 -2.15 -14.49
C MET A 35 -3.64 -3.67 -14.67
N ILE A 36 -2.45 -4.18 -14.98
CA ILE A 36 -2.20 -5.61 -15.14
C ILE A 36 -1.36 -6.08 -13.97
N SER A 37 -1.93 -6.97 -13.14
CA SER A 37 -1.25 -7.61 -12.02
C SER A 37 -0.44 -8.82 -12.51
N GLY A 38 0.73 -9.06 -11.93
CA GLY A 38 1.57 -10.22 -12.26
C GLY A 38 2.47 -10.06 -13.49
N ALA A 39 2.27 -9.07 -14.33
CA ALA A 39 3.25 -8.69 -15.35
C ALA A 39 4.33 -7.86 -14.65
N GLY A 40 5.39 -8.52 -14.22
CA GLY A 40 6.45 -7.98 -13.37
C GLY A 40 7.04 -6.65 -13.81
N GLU A 41 6.35 -5.55 -13.58
CA GLU A 41 7.01 -4.28 -13.36
C GLU A 41 7.73 -4.36 -12.02
N VAL A 42 8.96 -4.84 -12.06
CA VAL A 42 9.85 -4.72 -10.91
C VAL A 42 10.06 -3.24 -10.65
N GLU A 43 9.55 -2.73 -9.54
CA GLU A 43 9.80 -1.33 -9.16
C GLU A 43 11.31 -1.06 -9.24
N LYS A 44 11.67 -0.05 -10.04
CA LYS A 44 13.05 0.40 -10.12
C LYS A 44 13.44 0.97 -8.77
N THR A 45 14.23 0.23 -7.99
CA THR A 45 14.71 0.67 -6.68
C THR A 45 16.07 1.34 -6.83
N GLY A 46 16.22 2.54 -6.26
CA GLY A 46 17.48 3.30 -6.25
C GLY A 46 17.61 4.32 -7.38
N LYS A 47 18.60 5.24 -7.22
CA LYS A 47 18.86 6.36 -8.14
C LYS A 47 19.24 5.88 -9.55
N TYR A 48 19.93 4.74 -9.65
CA TYR A 48 20.34 4.10 -10.90
C TYR A 48 19.90 2.64 -10.89
N PRO A 49 18.73 2.29 -11.44
CA PRO A 49 18.24 0.92 -11.46
C PRO A 49 18.99 0.06 -12.51
N CYS A 50 19.28 -1.18 -12.14
CA CYS A 50 19.89 -2.16 -13.06
C CYS A 50 18.90 -2.53 -14.17
N GLY A 51 19.31 -2.47 -15.44
CA GLY A 51 18.50 -2.82 -16.60
C GLY A 51 18.07 -4.29 -16.70
N VAL A 52 18.56 -5.17 -15.80
CA VAL A 52 18.22 -6.60 -15.78
C VAL A 52 17.32 -6.95 -14.58
N CYS A 53 17.68 -6.52 -13.37
CA CYS A 53 16.97 -6.89 -12.15
C CYS A 53 16.26 -5.72 -11.48
N SER A 54 16.30 -4.54 -12.06
CA SER A 54 15.66 -3.29 -11.61
C SER A 54 16.05 -2.79 -10.21
N LYS A 55 16.95 -3.49 -9.50
CA LYS A 55 17.50 -3.06 -8.21
C LYS A 55 18.55 -1.98 -8.42
N GLY A 56 18.70 -1.07 -7.44
CA GLY A 56 19.72 -0.02 -7.48
C GLY A 56 21.12 -0.58 -7.66
N VAL A 57 21.91 0.02 -8.56
CA VAL A 57 23.31 -0.38 -8.81
C VAL A 57 24.24 0.37 -7.87
N GLY A 58 25.29 -0.31 -7.39
CA GLY A 58 26.41 0.26 -6.65
C GLY A 58 27.65 0.41 -7.53
N ALA A 59 28.80 0.59 -6.89
CA ALA A 59 30.11 0.77 -7.56
C ALA A 59 30.49 -0.37 -8.52
N ASN A 60 30.00 -1.59 -8.29
CA ASN A 60 30.30 -2.76 -9.11
C ASN A 60 29.26 -2.96 -10.23
N SER A 61 29.18 -1.99 -11.13
CA SER A 61 28.23 -1.95 -12.24
C SER A 61 28.88 -1.41 -13.52
N ILE A 62 28.28 -1.73 -14.66
CA ILE A 62 28.73 -1.34 -15.99
C ILE A 62 27.57 -0.77 -16.80
N THR A 63 27.85 0.19 -17.66
CA THR A 63 26.86 0.80 -18.56
C THR A 63 26.89 0.12 -19.94
N CYS A 64 25.72 -0.23 -20.44
CA CYS A 64 25.59 -0.70 -21.81
C CYS A 64 25.79 0.44 -22.80
N THR A 65 26.70 0.31 -23.77
CA THR A 65 26.97 1.35 -24.76
C THR A 65 25.83 1.57 -25.75
N LYS A 66 24.94 0.57 -25.93
CA LYS A 66 23.84 0.65 -26.90
C LYS A 66 22.55 1.25 -26.29
N CYS A 67 22.19 0.90 -25.06
CA CYS A 67 20.96 1.37 -24.41
C CYS A 67 21.21 2.25 -23.18
N GLN A 68 22.46 2.50 -22.82
CA GLN A 68 22.92 3.30 -21.68
C GLN A 68 22.37 2.86 -20.30
N ALA A 69 21.77 1.66 -20.22
CA ALA A 69 21.29 1.12 -18.96
C ALA A 69 22.46 0.68 -18.06
N TRP A 70 22.39 1.00 -16.78
CA TRP A 70 23.30 0.48 -15.77
C TRP A 70 22.98 -0.98 -15.45
N ILE A 71 24.00 -1.82 -15.31
CA ILE A 71 23.84 -3.26 -15.07
C ILE A 71 24.86 -3.70 -14.04
N HIS A 72 24.43 -4.43 -13.00
CA HIS A 72 25.33 -5.03 -12.02
C HIS A 72 26.31 -5.98 -12.74
N LYS A 73 27.54 -6.09 -12.25
CA LYS A 73 28.51 -7.08 -12.75
C LYS A 73 27.91 -8.49 -12.78
N ARG A 74 27.22 -8.91 -11.71
CA ARG A 74 26.54 -10.21 -11.62
C ARG A 74 25.42 -10.42 -12.66
N CYS A 75 24.73 -9.33 -13.05
CA CYS A 75 23.64 -9.35 -14.03
C CYS A 75 24.15 -9.22 -15.48
N SER A 76 25.37 -8.70 -15.67
CA SER A 76 25.98 -8.51 -16.98
C SER A 76 26.50 -9.82 -17.59
N GLY A 77 26.81 -10.83 -16.76
CA GLY A 77 27.46 -12.07 -17.18
C GLY A 77 28.97 -11.92 -17.42
N VAL A 78 29.55 -10.75 -17.11
CA VAL A 78 30.99 -10.49 -17.24
C VAL A 78 31.75 -11.18 -16.11
N LYS A 79 32.61 -12.14 -16.45
CA LYS A 79 33.39 -12.91 -15.48
C LYS A 79 34.68 -12.20 -15.03
N VAL A 80 35.26 -11.35 -15.90
CA VAL A 80 36.48 -10.60 -15.62
C VAL A 80 36.25 -9.36 -14.77
N SER A 81 37.32 -8.72 -14.26
CA SER A 81 37.24 -7.44 -13.58
C SER A 81 36.65 -6.36 -14.52
N LEU A 82 35.76 -5.50 -14.03
CA LEU A 82 35.20 -4.41 -14.85
C LEU A 82 36.29 -3.40 -15.29
N ALA A 83 37.34 -3.26 -14.47
CA ALA A 83 38.50 -2.40 -14.80
C ALA A 83 39.39 -2.94 -15.94
N SER A 84 39.34 -4.26 -16.20
CA SER A 84 40.12 -4.90 -17.27
C SER A 84 39.35 -5.05 -18.59
N LEU A 85 38.11 -4.55 -18.66
CA LEU A 85 37.33 -4.56 -19.91
C LEU A 85 37.85 -3.50 -20.89
N LYS A 86 38.53 -3.96 -21.94
CA LYS A 86 39.03 -3.10 -23.03
C LYS A 86 37.99 -2.87 -24.14
N THR A 87 36.91 -3.67 -24.18
CA THR A 87 35.87 -3.58 -25.20
C THR A 87 34.56 -2.93 -24.67
N PRO A 88 33.84 -2.20 -25.53
CA PRO A 88 32.55 -1.64 -25.18
C PRO A 88 31.56 -2.76 -24.75
N PHE A 89 30.90 -2.61 -23.61
CA PHE A 89 29.96 -3.59 -23.14
C PHE A 89 28.57 -3.39 -23.75
N VAL A 90 28.02 -4.43 -24.37
CA VAL A 90 26.63 -4.47 -24.86
C VAL A 90 25.86 -5.52 -24.06
N CYS A 91 24.71 -5.12 -23.47
CA CYS A 91 23.93 -6.02 -22.64
C CYS A 91 23.23 -7.13 -23.47
N LYS A 92 22.92 -8.26 -22.82
CA LYS A 92 22.25 -9.39 -23.47
C LYS A 92 20.93 -8.99 -24.16
N ALA A 93 20.14 -8.09 -23.55
CA ALA A 93 18.91 -7.59 -24.15
C ALA A 93 19.14 -6.86 -25.49
N CYS A 94 20.19 -6.05 -25.56
CA CYS A 94 20.59 -5.38 -26.81
C CYS A 94 21.19 -6.31 -27.84
N LEU A 95 21.88 -7.40 -27.42
CA LEU A 95 22.46 -8.41 -28.33
C LEU A 95 21.35 -9.24 -29.00
N VAL A 96 20.28 -9.56 -28.26
CA VAL A 96 19.17 -10.40 -28.76
C VAL A 96 18.09 -9.54 -29.45
N GLY A 97 18.27 -8.21 -29.56
CA GLY A 97 17.26 -7.30 -30.13
C GLY A 97 16.00 -7.16 -29.29
N LYS A 98 15.91 -7.84 -28.15
CA LYS A 98 14.87 -7.63 -27.15
C LYS A 98 15.26 -6.42 -26.32
N ARG A 99 14.76 -5.23 -26.68
CA ARG A 99 14.67 -4.15 -25.71
C ARG A 99 13.98 -4.74 -24.48
N VAL A 100 14.58 -4.59 -23.31
CA VAL A 100 13.88 -4.84 -22.04
C VAL A 100 12.57 -4.07 -22.15
N ASN A 101 11.47 -4.79 -22.17
CA ASN A 101 10.14 -4.32 -22.45
C ASN A 101 9.93 -2.91 -21.85
N GLU A 102 9.89 -1.89 -22.68
CA GLU A 102 8.91 -0.85 -22.46
C GLU A 102 7.57 -1.57 -22.60
N VAL A 103 7.03 -2.02 -21.49
CA VAL A 103 5.63 -2.46 -21.40
C VAL A 103 4.86 -1.30 -22.00
N SER A 104 4.21 -1.53 -23.13
CA SER A 104 3.52 -0.47 -23.84
C SER A 104 2.60 0.22 -22.83
N LYS A 105 2.80 1.52 -22.64
CA LYS A 105 1.96 2.33 -21.73
C LYS A 105 0.52 2.42 -22.25
N GLU A 106 0.28 1.85 -23.41
CA GLU A 106 -0.98 1.88 -24.12
C GLU A 106 -1.63 0.50 -24.13
N PHE A 107 -2.91 0.49 -23.84
CA PHE A 107 -3.80 -0.67 -23.93
C PHE A 107 -4.91 -0.35 -24.93
N LYS A 108 -4.89 -0.98 -26.10
CA LYS A 108 -5.81 -0.71 -27.18
C LYS A 108 -7.03 -1.64 -27.14
N VAL A 109 -8.22 -1.04 -27.24
CA VAL A 109 -9.50 -1.76 -27.32
C VAL A 109 -10.34 -1.10 -28.41
N GLY A 110 -10.46 -1.74 -29.59
CA GLY A 110 -11.03 -1.10 -30.77
C GLY A 110 -10.22 0.14 -31.15
N GLU A 111 -10.89 1.26 -31.31
CA GLU A 111 -10.27 2.55 -31.61
C GLU A 111 -9.76 3.30 -30.36
N ASP A 112 -10.19 2.90 -29.17
CA ASP A 112 -9.82 3.55 -27.91
C ASP A 112 -8.46 3.11 -27.42
N VAL A 113 -7.68 4.07 -26.91
CA VAL A 113 -6.36 3.85 -26.31
C VAL A 113 -6.44 4.23 -24.83
N PHE A 114 -6.36 3.24 -23.96
CA PHE A 114 -6.32 3.42 -22.50
C PHE A 114 -4.89 3.47 -22.01
N GLU A 115 -4.66 4.26 -20.95
CA GLU A 115 -3.36 4.29 -20.30
C GLU A 115 -3.17 3.09 -19.38
N ARG A 116 -2.09 2.34 -19.60
CA ARG A 116 -1.67 1.26 -18.70
C ARG A 116 -0.83 1.85 -17.57
N VAL A 117 -1.23 1.57 -16.33
CA VAL A 117 -0.59 2.11 -15.14
C VAL A 117 -0.17 1.01 -14.17
N GLY A 118 0.96 1.19 -13.50
CA GLY A 118 1.41 0.29 -12.41
C GLY A 118 0.82 0.67 -11.04
N LYS A 119 0.36 1.92 -10.89
CA LYS A 119 -0.26 2.46 -9.66
C LYS A 119 -1.45 3.30 -10.04
N PHE A 120 -2.53 3.16 -9.29
CA PHE A 120 -3.77 3.88 -9.55
C PHE A 120 -4.39 4.39 -8.24
N CYS A 121 -4.81 5.65 -8.24
CA CYS A 121 -5.55 6.22 -7.13
C CYS A 121 -7.04 5.90 -7.29
N TYR A 122 -7.60 5.10 -6.40
CA TYR A 122 -9.00 4.71 -6.39
C TYR A 122 -9.65 5.03 -5.05
N LEU A 123 -10.69 5.88 -5.07
CA LEU A 123 -11.41 6.35 -3.88
C LEU A 123 -10.47 6.89 -2.78
N GLY A 124 -9.40 7.54 -3.21
CA GLY A 124 -8.40 8.12 -2.30
C GLY A 124 -7.40 7.12 -1.74
N ASP A 125 -7.42 5.87 -2.13
CA ASP A 125 -6.39 4.87 -1.85
C ASP A 125 -5.51 4.59 -3.07
N MET A 126 -4.29 4.09 -2.86
CA MET A 126 -3.34 3.77 -3.93
C MET A 126 -3.26 2.27 -4.14
N ILE A 127 -3.85 1.81 -5.23
CA ILE A 127 -3.75 0.42 -5.68
C ILE A 127 -2.47 0.27 -6.51
N ASN A 128 -1.72 -0.81 -6.27
CA ASN A 128 -0.49 -1.14 -6.98
C ASN A 128 -0.64 -2.49 -7.69
N ALA A 129 -0.15 -2.59 -8.92
CA ALA A 129 -0.15 -3.83 -9.71
C ALA A 129 0.58 -5.00 -9.02
N ASN A 130 1.58 -4.71 -8.19
CA ASN A 130 2.31 -5.71 -7.40
C ASN A 130 1.61 -6.04 -6.05
N GLY A 131 0.48 -5.42 -5.76
CA GLY A 131 -0.22 -5.56 -4.49
C GLY A 131 0.48 -4.86 -3.32
N GLY A 132 -0.03 -5.11 -2.09
CA GLY A 132 0.51 -4.56 -0.85
C GLY A 132 0.09 -3.12 -0.57
N ALA A 133 0.32 -2.69 0.68
CA ALA A 133 -0.12 -1.38 1.19
C ALA A 133 0.99 -0.31 1.16
N GLU A 134 2.16 -0.59 0.57
CA GLU A 134 3.30 0.34 0.62
C GLU A 134 2.98 1.68 -0.06
N SER A 135 2.47 1.64 -1.29
CA SER A 135 2.13 2.86 -2.04
C SER A 135 1.03 3.67 -1.34
N ALA A 136 0.03 2.98 -0.78
CA ALA A 136 -1.06 3.57 -0.01
C ALA A 136 -0.53 4.24 1.27
N SER A 137 0.29 3.54 2.05
CA SER A 137 0.86 4.07 3.30
C SER A 137 1.74 5.31 3.07
N VAL A 138 2.52 5.34 1.97
CA VAL A 138 3.31 6.53 1.59
C VAL A 138 2.41 7.70 1.22
N ALA A 139 1.38 7.46 0.39
CA ALA A 139 0.45 8.51 -0.03
C ALA A 139 -0.29 9.09 1.19
N ARG A 140 -0.77 8.24 2.10
CA ARG A 140 -1.47 8.66 3.31
C ARG A 140 -0.58 9.41 4.30
N GLY A 141 0.69 9.01 4.41
CA GLY A 141 1.67 9.80 5.18
C GLY A 141 1.83 11.23 4.64
N ARG A 142 1.81 11.42 3.31
CA ARG A 142 1.83 12.75 2.68
C ARG A 142 0.55 13.53 2.97
N CYS A 143 -0.63 12.90 2.86
CA CYS A 143 -1.90 13.53 3.20
C CYS A 143 -1.95 13.98 4.66
N ALA A 144 -1.43 13.15 5.58
CA ALA A 144 -1.34 13.51 6.99
C ALA A 144 -0.46 14.74 7.22
N TRP A 145 0.70 14.83 6.55
CA TRP A 145 1.57 16.01 6.61
C TRP A 145 0.91 17.25 6.03
N GLN A 146 0.18 17.11 4.93
CA GLN A 146 -0.58 18.23 4.36
C GLN A 146 -1.62 18.73 5.36
N LYS A 147 -2.43 17.83 5.93
CA LYS A 147 -3.45 18.17 6.92
C LYS A 147 -2.84 18.75 8.20
N PHE A 148 -1.69 18.24 8.64
CA PHE A 148 -0.95 18.80 9.77
C PHE A 148 -0.50 20.24 9.53
N ARG A 149 0.02 20.54 8.32
CA ARG A 149 0.43 21.90 7.95
C ARG A 149 -0.74 22.87 7.92
N GLU A 150 -1.88 22.45 7.37
CA GLU A 150 -3.12 23.24 7.37
C GLU A 150 -3.56 23.61 8.80
N LEU A 151 -3.39 22.68 9.74
CA LEU A 151 -3.79 22.84 11.14
C LEU A 151 -2.65 23.32 12.06
N SER A 152 -1.45 23.60 11.52
CA SER A 152 -0.29 23.98 12.32
C SER A 152 -0.52 25.21 13.19
N PRO A 153 -1.27 26.27 12.78
CA PRO A 153 -1.56 27.41 13.64
C PRO A 153 -2.25 27.01 14.97
N ILE A 154 -3.07 25.95 14.96
CA ILE A 154 -3.76 25.41 16.14
C ILE A 154 -2.87 24.40 16.87
N LEU A 155 -2.28 23.45 16.14
CA LEU A 155 -1.54 22.34 16.70
C LEU A 155 -0.20 22.75 17.36
N THR A 156 0.36 23.90 16.96
CA THR A 156 1.62 24.43 17.54
C THR A 156 1.41 25.63 18.45
N ALA A 157 0.14 26.11 18.61
CA ALA A 157 -0.16 27.26 19.45
C ALA A 157 0.13 26.97 20.93
N LYS A 158 0.88 27.83 21.62
CA LYS A 158 1.33 27.63 23.02
C LYS A 158 0.18 27.70 24.03
N HIS A 159 -0.86 28.50 23.74
CA HIS A 159 -2.02 28.69 24.63
C HIS A 159 -3.03 27.54 24.59
N ILE A 160 -2.91 26.60 23.65
CA ILE A 160 -3.81 25.46 23.53
C ILE A 160 -3.23 24.27 24.31
N SER A 161 -4.09 23.65 25.15
CA SER A 161 -3.67 22.49 25.94
C SER A 161 -3.29 21.29 25.07
N LEU A 162 -2.27 20.50 25.50
CA LEU A 162 -1.82 19.33 24.77
C LEU A 162 -2.92 18.29 24.54
N LYS A 163 -3.84 18.11 25.49
CA LYS A 163 -4.99 17.22 25.36
C LYS A 163 -5.92 17.66 24.23
N LEU A 164 -6.17 18.97 24.09
CA LEU A 164 -7.00 19.50 23.02
C LEU A 164 -6.30 19.38 21.66
N LYS A 165 -5.00 19.69 21.59
CA LYS A 165 -4.17 19.41 20.39
C LYS A 165 -4.23 17.94 19.99
N GLY A 166 -4.17 17.03 20.99
CA GLY A 166 -4.30 15.59 20.77
C GLY A 166 -5.64 15.19 20.15
N LYS A 167 -6.75 15.76 20.64
CA LYS A 167 -8.08 15.51 20.04
C LYS A 167 -8.16 16.01 18.59
N VAL A 168 -7.70 17.24 18.33
CA VAL A 168 -7.68 17.80 16.96
C VAL A 168 -6.81 16.95 16.03
N TYR A 169 -5.63 16.55 16.50
CA TYR A 169 -4.74 15.66 15.77
C TYR A 169 -5.40 14.31 15.44
N ASP A 170 -5.99 13.67 16.43
CA ASP A 170 -6.64 12.35 16.27
C ASP A 170 -7.79 12.41 15.26
N THR A 171 -8.64 13.45 15.38
CA THR A 171 -9.83 13.59 14.53
C THR A 171 -9.49 13.99 13.10
N CYS A 172 -8.52 14.89 12.88
CA CYS A 172 -8.29 15.49 11.57
C CYS A 172 -7.06 14.93 10.86
N VAL A 173 -5.93 14.78 11.55
CA VAL A 173 -4.66 14.40 10.92
C VAL A 173 -4.52 12.87 10.89
N ARG A 174 -4.74 12.22 12.03
CA ARG A 174 -4.63 10.76 12.13
C ARG A 174 -5.71 10.06 11.30
N SER A 175 -6.92 10.59 11.26
CA SER A 175 -7.98 10.06 10.39
C SER A 175 -7.60 10.12 8.92
N ALA A 176 -7.00 11.21 8.46
CA ALA A 176 -6.48 11.32 7.09
C ALA A 176 -5.32 10.35 6.82
N MET A 177 -4.45 10.11 7.81
CA MET A 177 -3.34 9.17 7.72
C MET A 177 -3.81 7.72 7.62
N LEU A 178 -4.85 7.36 8.35
CA LEU A 178 -5.33 5.99 8.49
C LEU A 178 -6.54 5.67 7.61
N TYR A 179 -6.94 6.58 6.73
CA TYR A 179 -8.06 6.34 5.83
C TYR A 179 -7.80 5.13 4.92
N GLY A 180 -8.71 4.15 4.92
CA GLY A 180 -8.62 2.91 4.15
C GLY A 180 -7.68 1.85 4.76
N SER A 181 -6.98 2.16 5.86
CA SER A 181 -6.01 1.24 6.48
C SER A 181 -6.65 -0.03 7.06
N GLU A 182 -7.94 -0.03 7.27
CA GLU A 182 -8.72 -1.18 7.72
C GLU A 182 -8.70 -2.36 6.75
N THR A 183 -8.48 -2.08 5.45
CA THR A 183 -8.43 -3.10 4.38
C THR A 183 -7.00 -3.52 4.01
N TRP A 184 -5.97 -2.94 4.62
CA TRP A 184 -4.59 -3.19 4.22
C TRP A 184 -3.96 -4.39 4.96
N ALA A 185 -3.27 -5.23 4.20
CA ALA A 185 -2.36 -6.24 4.74
C ALA A 185 -1.02 -5.59 5.13
N MET A 186 -1.03 -4.73 6.18
CA MET A 186 0.13 -3.94 6.59
C MET A 186 1.29 -4.81 7.08
N LYS A 187 2.48 -4.53 6.57
CA LYS A 187 3.74 -5.06 7.09
C LYS A 187 4.22 -4.24 8.29
N ALA A 188 5.08 -4.84 9.11
CA ALA A 188 5.68 -4.16 10.27
C ALA A 188 6.43 -2.87 9.87
N GLU A 189 7.05 -2.83 8.70
CA GLU A 189 7.75 -1.65 8.18
C GLU A 189 6.80 -0.48 7.89
N GLU A 190 5.62 -0.78 7.36
CA GLU A 190 4.58 0.23 7.06
C GLU A 190 3.98 0.79 8.36
N GLU A 191 3.73 -0.07 9.36
CA GLU A 191 3.32 0.34 10.70
C GLU A 191 4.38 1.24 11.36
N ALA A 192 5.65 0.84 11.31
CA ALA A 192 6.77 1.64 11.81
C ALA A 192 6.93 2.98 11.07
N ARG A 193 6.59 3.05 9.78
CA ARG A 193 6.57 4.30 9.00
C ARG A 193 5.52 5.26 9.55
N PHE A 194 4.30 4.78 9.81
CA PHE A 194 3.27 5.61 10.42
C PHE A 194 3.65 6.06 11.82
N GLU A 195 4.23 5.18 12.61
CA GLU A 195 4.69 5.52 13.95
C GLU A 195 5.76 6.64 13.92
N ARG A 196 6.75 6.52 13.04
CA ARG A 196 7.77 7.57 12.84
C ARG A 196 7.16 8.90 12.37
N THR A 197 6.17 8.83 11.46
CA THR A 197 5.47 10.01 10.96
C THR A 197 4.69 10.69 12.06
N GLU A 198 3.92 9.95 12.83
CA GLU A 198 3.17 10.43 13.99
C GLU A 198 4.09 11.06 15.03
N MET A 199 5.16 10.36 15.41
CA MET A 199 6.06 10.85 16.45
C MET A 199 6.79 12.14 16.08
N ARG A 200 7.06 12.39 14.80
CA ARG A 200 7.56 13.70 14.33
C ARG A 200 6.55 14.82 14.59
N MET A 201 5.27 14.59 14.27
CA MET A 201 4.20 15.55 14.48
C MET A 201 3.93 15.77 15.97
N VAL A 202 3.88 14.69 16.76
CA VAL A 202 3.68 14.73 18.22
C VAL A 202 4.80 15.52 18.91
N ARG A 203 6.05 15.30 18.55
CA ARG A 203 7.18 16.08 19.08
C ARG A 203 7.04 17.56 18.76
N TRP A 204 6.65 17.89 17.53
CA TRP A 204 6.42 19.28 17.16
C TRP A 204 5.32 19.93 17.98
N MET A 205 4.17 19.26 18.14
CA MET A 205 3.06 19.76 18.96
C MET A 205 3.41 19.92 20.44
N CYS A 206 4.30 19.07 20.97
CA CYS A 206 4.77 19.13 22.34
C CYS A 206 5.97 20.07 22.54
N GLU A 207 6.51 20.66 21.48
CA GLU A 207 7.74 21.49 21.49
C GLU A 207 8.95 20.74 22.04
N VAL A 208 9.02 19.40 21.85
CA VAL A 208 10.08 18.53 22.39
C VAL A 208 11.05 18.11 21.28
N SER A 209 12.30 18.46 21.44
CA SER A 209 13.39 18.06 20.55
C SER A 209 13.82 16.60 20.76
N LEU A 210 14.53 16.03 19.78
CA LEU A 210 15.11 14.69 19.91
C LEU A 210 16.19 14.64 21.02
N ARG A 211 16.86 15.78 21.31
CA ARG A 211 17.91 15.88 22.34
C ARG A 211 17.38 15.64 23.75
N GLU A 212 16.12 15.94 24.00
CA GLU A 212 15.48 15.79 25.32
C GLU A 212 15.18 14.34 25.70
N LYS A 213 15.44 13.38 24.80
CA LYS A 213 15.28 11.93 25.04
C LYS A 213 13.94 11.48 25.63
N LYS A 214 12.86 12.28 25.46
CA LYS A 214 11.51 11.92 25.91
C LYS A 214 11.00 10.72 25.11
N THR A 215 10.37 9.76 25.80
CA THR A 215 9.84 8.55 25.19
C THR A 215 8.57 8.80 24.38
N SER A 216 8.31 7.96 23.38
CA SER A 216 7.08 8.03 22.59
C SER A 216 5.83 7.80 23.46
N ALA A 217 5.93 6.91 24.45
CA ALA A 217 4.83 6.62 25.37
C ALA A 217 4.48 7.85 26.23
N GLU A 218 5.48 8.52 26.80
CA GLU A 218 5.28 9.74 27.59
C GLU A 218 4.60 10.84 26.77
N LEU A 219 5.08 11.09 25.55
CA LEU A 219 4.53 12.15 24.71
C LEU A 219 3.08 11.85 24.28
N ARG A 220 2.76 10.59 23.95
CA ARG A 220 1.40 10.17 23.67
C ARG A 220 0.48 10.33 24.89
N ALA A 221 0.93 9.94 26.07
CA ALA A 221 0.17 10.10 27.31
C ALA A 221 -0.17 11.56 27.60
N ARG A 222 0.79 12.49 27.41
CA ARG A 222 0.54 13.95 27.55
C ARG A 222 -0.56 14.47 26.63
N MET A 223 -0.68 13.90 25.44
CA MET A 223 -1.67 14.27 24.43
C MET A 223 -2.96 13.45 24.48
N GLY A 224 -3.01 12.38 25.29
CA GLY A 224 -4.14 11.44 25.34
C GLY A 224 -4.26 10.58 24.08
N LEU A 225 -3.15 10.28 23.40
CA LEU A 225 -3.12 9.50 22.17
C LEU A 225 -2.79 8.04 22.44
N LYS A 226 -3.49 7.13 21.77
CA LYS A 226 -3.13 5.71 21.69
C LYS A 226 -2.01 5.51 20.65
N PRO A 227 -1.19 4.44 20.74
CA PRO A 227 -0.25 4.07 19.70
C PRO A 227 -0.95 3.86 18.34
N VAL A 228 -0.36 4.35 17.25
CA VAL A 228 -0.99 4.25 15.91
C VAL A 228 -1.25 2.82 15.48
N GLY A 229 -0.34 1.88 15.80
CA GLY A 229 -0.51 0.47 15.50
C GLY A 229 -1.73 -0.14 16.21
N GLU A 230 -2.03 0.29 17.44
CA GLU A 230 -3.22 -0.14 18.17
C GLU A 230 -4.50 0.35 17.49
N VAL A 231 -4.51 1.60 17.01
CA VAL A 231 -5.64 2.17 16.28
C VAL A 231 -5.88 1.43 14.97
N VAL A 232 -4.81 1.13 14.22
CA VAL A 232 -4.88 0.36 12.95
C VAL A 232 -5.48 -1.03 13.19
N ARG A 233 -5.01 -1.75 14.21
CA ARG A 233 -5.56 -3.07 14.57
C ARG A 233 -7.04 -2.97 14.97
N GLY A 234 -7.40 -1.97 15.75
CA GLY A 234 -8.80 -1.71 16.12
C GLY A 234 -9.69 -1.43 14.90
N ASN A 235 -9.20 -0.63 13.94
CA ASN A 235 -9.93 -0.35 12.69
C ASN A 235 -10.10 -1.63 11.86
N ARG A 236 -9.03 -2.43 11.71
CA ARG A 236 -9.07 -3.71 11.00
C ARG A 236 -10.08 -4.67 11.62
N LEU A 237 -10.10 -4.82 12.93
CA LEU A 237 -11.05 -5.67 13.62
C LEU A 237 -12.49 -5.16 13.49
N ARG A 238 -12.72 -3.84 13.54
CA ARG A 238 -14.06 -3.28 13.28
C ARG A 238 -14.56 -3.66 11.89
N TRP A 239 -13.72 -3.51 10.87
CA TRP A 239 -14.03 -3.91 9.50
C TRP A 239 -14.22 -5.42 9.37
N PHE A 240 -13.33 -6.21 9.96
CA PHE A 240 -13.42 -7.67 9.98
C PHE A 240 -14.74 -8.15 10.56
N GLY A 241 -15.15 -7.64 11.73
CA GLY A 241 -16.46 -7.96 12.32
C GLY A 241 -17.63 -7.52 11.44
N HIS A 242 -17.51 -6.40 10.71
CA HIS A 242 -18.52 -5.99 9.73
C HIS A 242 -18.63 -7.01 8.58
N VAL A 243 -17.50 -7.46 8.04
CA VAL A 243 -17.46 -8.46 6.96
C VAL A 243 -18.01 -9.81 7.44
N LEU A 244 -17.68 -10.25 8.67
CA LEU A 244 -18.17 -11.51 9.23
C LEU A 244 -19.70 -11.55 9.38
N ARG A 245 -20.35 -10.40 9.63
CA ARG A 245 -21.81 -10.29 9.75
C ARG A 245 -22.55 -10.19 8.41
N LYS A 246 -21.83 -10.03 7.29
CA LYS A 246 -22.44 -10.01 5.97
C LYS A 246 -22.86 -11.40 5.53
N ASP A 247 -23.85 -11.45 4.65
CA ASP A 247 -24.29 -12.68 4.00
C ASP A 247 -23.10 -13.38 3.32
N PRO A 248 -22.98 -14.72 3.37
CA PRO A 248 -21.97 -15.47 2.65
C PRO A 248 -21.96 -15.19 1.14
N GLU A 249 -23.11 -14.84 0.55
CA GLU A 249 -23.25 -14.49 -0.86
C GLU A 249 -22.82 -13.04 -1.19
N ASP A 250 -22.61 -12.19 -0.16
CA ASP A 250 -22.11 -10.81 -0.37
C ASP A 250 -20.71 -10.84 -0.96
N TRP A 251 -20.49 -9.98 -1.96
CA TRP A 251 -19.21 -9.89 -2.67
C TRP A 251 -18.02 -9.62 -1.75
N VAL A 252 -18.19 -8.83 -0.71
CA VAL A 252 -17.12 -8.54 0.26
C VAL A 252 -16.72 -9.79 1.02
N ARG A 253 -17.72 -10.64 1.38
CA ARG A 253 -17.49 -11.91 2.04
C ARG A 253 -16.79 -12.90 1.12
N LYS A 254 -17.28 -13.04 -0.11
CA LYS A 254 -16.64 -13.87 -1.16
C LYS A 254 -15.20 -13.44 -1.44
N CYS A 255 -14.93 -12.15 -1.53
CA CYS A 255 -13.56 -11.64 -1.72
C CYS A 255 -12.63 -11.96 -0.55
N MET A 256 -13.13 -11.96 0.69
CA MET A 256 -12.33 -12.31 1.86
C MET A 256 -11.89 -13.78 1.86
N ASP A 257 -12.77 -14.67 1.40
CA ASP A 257 -12.55 -16.11 1.37
C ASP A 257 -12.04 -16.62 0.00
N TYR A 258 -11.82 -15.71 -0.96
CA TYR A 258 -11.32 -16.07 -2.30
C TYR A 258 -9.87 -16.53 -2.25
N GLU A 259 -9.62 -17.72 -2.79
CA GLU A 259 -8.29 -18.24 -3.04
C GLU A 259 -7.95 -18.10 -4.53
N ALA A 260 -6.83 -17.44 -4.83
CA ALA A 260 -6.40 -17.26 -6.22
C ALA A 260 -5.93 -18.58 -6.83
N ASP A 261 -6.38 -18.87 -8.05
CA ASP A 261 -5.91 -20.01 -8.83
C ASP A 261 -4.41 -19.87 -9.16
N GLY A 262 -3.67 -20.98 -9.10
CA GLY A 262 -2.27 -21.05 -9.54
C GLY A 262 -1.31 -21.55 -8.47
N LYS A 263 -0.05 -21.77 -8.89
CA LYS A 263 1.01 -22.20 -7.98
C LYS A 263 1.46 -21.03 -7.11
N ARG A 264 1.54 -21.24 -5.80
CA ARG A 264 2.12 -20.26 -4.88
C ARG A 264 3.58 -19.96 -5.26
N PRO A 265 4.01 -18.70 -5.25
CA PRO A 265 5.41 -18.35 -5.52
C PRO A 265 6.34 -19.01 -4.49
N VAL A 266 7.55 -19.37 -4.94
CA VAL A 266 8.59 -19.95 -4.08
C VAL A 266 9.03 -18.91 -3.04
N GLY A 267 9.12 -19.33 -1.79
CA GLY A 267 9.57 -18.49 -0.68
C GLY A 267 8.56 -18.43 0.48
N ARG A 268 8.84 -17.56 1.44
CA ARG A 268 7.94 -17.37 2.61
C ARG A 268 6.60 -16.79 2.14
N PRO A 269 5.46 -17.40 2.49
CA PRO A 269 4.15 -16.89 2.11
C PRO A 269 3.93 -15.44 2.58
N VAL A 270 3.38 -14.63 1.70
CA VAL A 270 2.95 -13.27 2.07
C VAL A 270 1.71 -13.37 2.94
N LYS A 271 1.72 -12.69 4.09
CA LYS A 271 0.55 -12.64 4.96
C LYS A 271 -0.59 -11.92 4.26
N THR A 272 -1.75 -12.55 4.26
CA THR A 272 -2.98 -11.94 3.75
C THR A 272 -3.58 -10.98 4.78
N TRP A 273 -4.54 -10.17 4.34
CA TRP A 273 -5.31 -9.32 5.25
C TRP A 273 -6.10 -10.15 6.27
N LYS A 274 -6.67 -11.27 5.84
CA LYS A 274 -7.41 -12.23 6.69
C LYS A 274 -6.52 -12.78 7.81
N ASP A 275 -5.30 -13.25 7.48
CA ASP A 275 -4.34 -13.76 8.47
C ASP A 275 -4.01 -12.70 9.55
N LEU A 276 -3.88 -11.43 9.13
CA LEU A 276 -3.59 -10.35 10.07
C LEU A 276 -4.80 -10.02 10.96
N ALA A 277 -6.01 -10.02 10.38
CA ALA A 277 -7.24 -9.76 11.12
C ALA A 277 -7.50 -10.87 12.15
N GLU A 278 -7.31 -12.12 11.78
CA GLU A 278 -7.44 -13.28 12.69
C GLU A 278 -6.39 -13.25 13.79
N LYS A 279 -5.14 -12.92 13.46
CA LYS A 279 -4.09 -12.74 14.46
C LYS A 279 -4.45 -11.64 15.47
N ASP A 280 -4.94 -10.50 14.99
CA ASP A 280 -5.34 -9.39 15.86
C ASP A 280 -6.56 -9.76 16.71
N MET A 281 -7.49 -10.54 16.17
CA MET A 281 -8.67 -11.07 16.87
C MET A 281 -8.25 -11.99 18.02
N LEU A 282 -7.39 -12.98 17.75
CA LEU A 282 -6.87 -13.90 18.75
C LEU A 282 -6.08 -13.17 19.85
N ALA A 283 -5.26 -12.17 19.48
CA ALA A 283 -4.51 -11.36 20.44
C ALA A 283 -5.41 -10.57 21.41
N ARG A 284 -6.69 -10.41 21.07
CA ARG A 284 -7.71 -9.77 21.92
C ARG A 284 -8.64 -10.77 22.63
N GLY A 285 -8.36 -12.08 22.50
CA GLY A 285 -9.17 -13.15 23.08
C GLY A 285 -10.57 -13.24 22.45
N LEU A 286 -10.72 -12.80 21.21
CA LEU A 286 -11.98 -12.87 20.46
C LEU A 286 -11.97 -14.08 19.53
N VAL A 287 -13.15 -14.62 19.26
CA VAL A 287 -13.41 -15.66 18.25
C VAL A 287 -14.36 -15.13 17.17
N ARG A 288 -14.46 -15.81 16.03
CA ARG A 288 -15.28 -15.34 14.89
C ARG A 288 -16.77 -15.22 15.24
N GLU A 289 -17.26 -16.09 16.10
CA GLU A 289 -18.65 -16.14 16.58
C GLU A 289 -19.02 -14.89 17.37
N ASP A 290 -18.05 -14.30 18.10
CA ASP A 290 -18.25 -13.06 18.86
C ASP A 290 -18.62 -11.89 17.94
N ALA A 291 -18.31 -11.98 16.65
CA ALA A 291 -18.65 -10.93 15.69
C ALA A 291 -20.17 -10.75 15.51
N MET A 292 -20.97 -11.78 15.79
CA MET A 292 -22.43 -11.70 15.69
C MET A 292 -23.03 -10.84 16.80
N ASP A 293 -22.42 -10.82 17.98
CA ASP A 293 -22.76 -9.90 19.05
C ASP A 293 -21.95 -8.61 18.91
N ARG A 294 -22.62 -7.54 18.45
CA ARG A 294 -21.98 -6.23 18.23
C ARG A 294 -21.45 -5.59 19.50
N VAL A 295 -22.07 -5.84 20.65
CA VAL A 295 -21.66 -5.26 21.94
C VAL A 295 -20.38 -5.94 22.40
N ARG A 296 -20.38 -7.26 22.40
CA ARG A 296 -19.23 -8.09 22.77
C ARG A 296 -18.03 -7.82 21.85
N TRP A 297 -18.28 -7.78 20.53
CA TRP A 297 -17.24 -7.47 19.55
C TRP A 297 -16.62 -6.09 19.77
N ARG A 298 -17.46 -5.06 19.98
CA ARG A 298 -17.00 -3.69 20.23
C ARG A 298 -16.17 -3.59 21.51
N ALA A 299 -16.60 -4.23 22.60
CA ALA A 299 -15.86 -4.26 23.86
C ALA A 299 -14.47 -4.90 23.67
N GLY A 300 -14.39 -6.06 23.02
CA GLY A 300 -13.13 -6.75 22.70
C GLY A 300 -12.22 -5.92 21.80
N VAL A 301 -12.75 -5.26 20.75
CA VAL A 301 -11.98 -4.36 19.88
C VAL A 301 -11.40 -3.17 20.65
N HIS A 302 -12.07 -2.66 21.67
CA HIS A 302 -11.55 -1.59 22.52
C HIS A 302 -10.63 -2.05 23.64
N GLY A 303 -10.44 -3.37 23.80
CA GLY A 303 -9.57 -3.96 24.83
C GLY A 303 -10.22 -4.01 26.22
N CYS A 304 -11.54 -3.84 26.30
CA CYS A 304 -12.28 -4.11 27.52
C CYS A 304 -12.40 -5.63 27.69
N LYS A 305 -11.91 -6.17 28.82
CA LYS A 305 -12.17 -7.57 29.19
C LYS A 305 -13.66 -7.72 29.44
N TRP A 306 -14.33 -8.53 28.66
CA TRP A 306 -15.70 -8.96 28.96
C TRP A 306 -15.66 -9.89 30.15
N PRO A 307 -16.56 -9.73 31.16
CA PRO A 307 -16.66 -10.73 32.21
C PRO A 307 -16.97 -12.08 31.56
N THR A 308 -16.09 -13.05 31.71
CA THR A 308 -16.41 -14.45 31.42
C THR A 308 -17.55 -14.82 32.34
N LEU A 309 -18.73 -15.06 31.77
CA LEU A 309 -19.81 -15.72 32.49
C LEU A 309 -19.27 -17.09 32.90
N ALA A 310 -19.07 -17.27 34.22
CA ALA A 310 -18.72 -18.55 34.83
C ALA A 310 -19.88 -19.51 34.67
#